data_08a75faab7c25f2145b8cdb32d6f94cc
#
_entry.id   08a75faab7c25f2145b8cdb32d6f94cc
#
_cell.length_a   1.000
_cell.length_b   1.000
_cell.length_c   1.000
_cell.angle_alpha   90.00
_cell.angle_beta   90.00
_cell.angle_gamma   90.00
#
_symmetry.space_group_name_H-M   'P 1'
#
loop_
_entity.id
_entity.type
_entity.pdbx_description
1 polymer ?
#
loop_
_entity_poly.entity_id
_entity_poly.type
_entity_poly.pdbx_seq_one_letter_code
_entity_poly.pdbx_strand_id
1 'polypeptide(L)'
;MAQLGERRGIKHGMKSAALAWRGMLEGTINPAKGESMTDQETPERAHVTADDIEAANDLIDFIEACPSMFHTAATIMAELDEAGFTYLPENAAWDIEPGGRYYTQRNTSSVVAFKVGEDLAVTWGEDGVAGDYHFQLTASHSDSPTFKVKAVPELDGAGETLRLNTEAYGGMIDYTWFDRPLALAGRVLVREGDRIESRLLATEREVAIIPSLAIHMNRGVNEGFAPNRAVDLCPLISAGELKQGDFDALIADELDVEPEQILGRDLFLVNRQDARIWGWADEFISTPKLDDLACAYTSLQAFLGAENARDVSVFCCFDNEEVGSETKQGAMSTFLADALRRINGSLGLTTSRTIAPLPPRCS
;
A
#
# COMPACT_ATOMS: atom_id res chain seq x y z
N MET A 1 7.35 -15.65 -19.51
CA MET A 1 8.53 -14.90 -20.07
C MET A 1 8.23 -14.47 -21.48
N ALA A 2 8.03 -13.23 -21.70
CA ALA A 2 8.13 -12.38 -22.88
C ALA A 2 6.89 -11.49 -23.05
N GLN A 3 7.10 -10.25 -22.78
CA GLN A 3 6.65 -9.01 -23.43
C GLN A 3 6.49 -7.89 -22.39
N LEU A 4 7.63 -7.40 -21.91
CA LEU A 4 7.68 -6.03 -21.37
C LEU A 4 8.28 -5.17 -22.48
N GLY A 5 7.40 -4.51 -23.23
CA GLY A 5 7.75 -3.56 -24.24
C GLY A 5 8.28 -2.27 -23.62
N GLU A 6 9.27 -1.71 -24.26
CA GLU A 6 9.99 -0.48 -23.98
C GLU A 6 9.07 0.65 -23.49
N ARG A 7 9.24 1.07 -22.23
CA ARG A 7 8.66 2.30 -21.69
C ARG A 7 9.64 3.46 -21.92
N ARG A 8 9.24 4.43 -22.72
CA ARG A 8 9.96 5.69 -22.95
C ARG A 8 9.67 6.66 -21.80
N GLY A 9 10.72 7.10 -21.13
CA GLY A 9 10.90 8.48 -20.65
C GLY A 9 10.04 9.04 -19.54
N ILE A 10 10.29 8.65 -18.29
CA ILE A 10 9.78 9.32 -17.08
C ILE A 10 10.54 10.65 -16.85
N LYS A 11 10.27 11.70 -17.63
CA LYS A 11 10.89 13.02 -17.37
C LYS A 11 9.95 14.24 -17.37
N HIS A 12 8.66 14.10 -17.61
CA HIS A 12 7.76 15.26 -17.71
C HIS A 12 6.60 15.31 -16.69
N GLY A 13 6.18 14.21 -16.07
CA GLY A 13 5.01 14.19 -15.16
C GLY A 13 5.17 14.91 -13.81
N MET A 14 6.42 15.15 -13.38
CA MET A 14 6.70 15.64 -12.03
C MET A 14 6.43 17.13 -11.78
N LYS A 15 6.27 17.95 -12.81
CA LYS A 15 5.98 19.38 -12.64
C LYS A 15 4.52 19.66 -12.35
N SER A 16 3.59 18.81 -12.81
CA SER A 16 2.15 19.01 -12.68
C SER A 16 1.63 18.62 -11.28
N ALA A 17 2.07 17.50 -10.72
CA ALA A 17 1.64 17.03 -9.40
C ALA A 17 2.05 18.02 -8.27
N ALA A 18 3.25 18.60 -8.35
CA ALA A 18 3.73 19.59 -7.37
C ALA A 18 2.93 20.90 -7.42
N LEU A 19 2.36 21.28 -8.55
CA LEU A 19 1.52 22.47 -8.71
C LEU A 19 0.10 22.25 -8.16
N ALA A 20 -0.47 21.06 -8.31
CA ALA A 20 -1.79 20.73 -7.76
C ALA A 20 -1.80 20.72 -6.23
N TRP A 21 -0.74 20.22 -5.61
CA TRP A 21 -0.57 20.24 -4.14
C TRP A 21 -0.38 21.65 -3.58
N ARG A 22 0.28 22.53 -4.29
CA ARG A 22 0.49 23.91 -3.84
C ARG A 22 -0.82 24.69 -3.75
N GLY A 23 -1.76 24.46 -4.65
CA GLY A 23 -3.10 25.09 -4.62
C GLY A 23 -3.97 24.62 -3.46
N MET A 24 -3.82 23.39 -2.98
CA MET A 24 -4.58 22.87 -1.83
C MET A 24 -4.08 23.41 -0.47
N LEU A 25 -2.80 23.73 -0.35
CA LEU A 25 -2.21 24.22 0.91
C LEU A 25 -2.38 25.72 1.13
N GLU A 26 -2.70 26.51 0.09
CA GLU A 26 -2.92 27.95 0.22
C GLU A 26 -4.38 28.33 0.55
N GLY A 27 -5.29 27.35 0.60
CA GLY A 27 -6.72 27.53 0.90
C GLY A 27 -7.09 27.43 2.38
N THR A 28 -6.32 27.99 3.31
CA THR A 28 -6.71 28.08 4.72
C THR A 28 -7.87 29.04 4.91
N ILE A 29 -9.06 28.49 5.13
CA ILE A 29 -10.26 29.22 5.51
C ILE A 29 -10.09 29.73 6.96
N ASN A 30 -9.99 31.03 7.13
CA ASN A 30 -10.09 31.68 8.42
C ASN A 30 -11.53 32.22 8.65
N PRO A 31 -12.35 31.65 9.56
CA PRO A 31 -13.75 32.03 9.71
C PRO A 31 -13.99 33.23 10.67
N ALA A 32 -13.10 34.17 10.75
CA ALA A 32 -13.31 35.31 11.62
C ALA A 32 -12.85 36.61 10.96
N LYS A 33 -13.69 37.16 10.07
CA LYS A 33 -13.92 38.63 9.88
C LYS A 33 -14.81 38.81 8.66
N GLY A 34 -16.03 39.32 8.86
CA GLY A 34 -16.92 39.76 7.79
C GLY A 34 -16.35 41.01 7.13
N GLU A 35 -15.64 40.83 6.05
CA GLU A 35 -15.33 41.89 5.09
C GLU A 35 -15.91 41.49 3.74
N SER A 36 -16.65 42.39 3.12
CA SER A 36 -17.27 42.33 1.82
C SER A 36 -16.25 41.90 0.77
N MET A 37 -16.45 40.73 0.17
CA MET A 37 -15.66 40.27 -0.98
C MET A 37 -16.05 41.11 -2.20
N THR A 38 -15.22 42.09 -2.55
CA THR A 38 -15.26 42.74 -3.87
C THR A 38 -14.32 41.95 -4.78
N ASP A 39 -14.92 41.55 -5.93
CA ASP A 39 -14.26 41.08 -7.17
C ASP A 39 -12.91 40.34 -7.00
N GLN A 40 -12.94 39.13 -6.45
CA GLN A 40 -11.92 38.13 -6.77
C GLN A 40 -12.34 37.49 -8.10
N GLU A 41 -11.48 37.63 -9.11
CA GLU A 41 -11.58 36.86 -10.34
C GLU A 41 -11.77 35.39 -9.96
N THR A 42 -12.86 34.78 -10.41
CA THR A 42 -13.09 33.34 -10.25
C THR A 42 -11.88 32.66 -10.88
N PRO A 43 -11.10 31.84 -10.16
CA PRO A 43 -9.96 31.17 -10.76
C PRO A 43 -10.44 30.41 -11.99
N GLU A 44 -9.74 30.56 -13.10
CA GLU A 44 -10.01 29.84 -14.33
C GLU A 44 -10.13 28.34 -13.99
N ARG A 45 -11.24 27.71 -14.35
CA ARG A 45 -11.43 26.30 -14.06
C ARG A 45 -10.29 25.53 -14.71
N ALA A 46 -9.54 24.79 -13.90
CA ALA A 46 -8.56 23.85 -14.42
C ALA A 46 -9.29 22.87 -15.34
N HIS A 47 -8.83 22.75 -16.58
CA HIS A 47 -9.31 21.73 -17.51
C HIS A 47 -8.41 20.51 -17.38
N VAL A 48 -9.01 19.32 -17.46
CA VAL A 48 -8.26 18.06 -17.51
C VAL A 48 -7.40 18.06 -18.78
N THR A 49 -6.12 17.83 -18.60
CA THR A 49 -5.11 17.78 -19.67
C THR A 49 -4.74 16.33 -20.01
N ALA A 50 -4.01 16.14 -21.10
CA ALA A 50 -3.49 14.82 -21.44
C ALA A 50 -2.48 14.31 -20.38
N ASP A 51 -1.70 15.21 -19.79
CA ASP A 51 -0.73 14.87 -18.74
C ASP A 51 -1.46 14.41 -17.44
N ASP A 52 -2.62 15.00 -17.12
CA ASP A 52 -3.45 14.58 -15.98
C ASP A 52 -4.02 13.18 -16.21
N ILE A 53 -4.44 12.87 -17.44
CA ILE A 53 -4.94 11.54 -17.81
C ILE A 53 -3.80 10.51 -17.75
N GLU A 54 -2.59 10.84 -18.22
CA GLU A 54 -1.42 9.96 -18.13
C GLU A 54 -1.08 9.66 -16.66
N ALA A 55 -1.01 10.70 -15.81
CA ALA A 55 -0.75 10.53 -14.38
C ALA A 55 -1.84 9.70 -13.66
N ALA A 56 -3.10 9.87 -14.07
CA ALA A 56 -4.21 9.07 -13.54
C ALA A 56 -4.11 7.59 -13.95
N ASN A 57 -3.71 7.29 -15.18
CA ASN A 57 -3.49 5.92 -15.64
C ASN A 57 -2.29 5.28 -14.92
N ASP A 58 -1.20 6.01 -14.71
CA ASP A 58 -0.04 5.50 -13.97
C ASP A 58 -0.42 5.14 -12.52
N LEU A 59 -1.25 5.96 -11.87
CA LEU A 59 -1.80 5.63 -10.55
C LEU A 59 -2.69 4.38 -10.59
N ILE A 60 -3.55 4.25 -11.59
CA ILE A 60 -4.43 3.09 -11.79
C ILE A 60 -3.58 1.83 -11.97
N ASP A 61 -2.58 1.87 -12.86
CA ASP A 61 -1.67 0.75 -13.14
C ASP A 61 -0.96 0.29 -11.86
N PHE A 62 -0.49 1.24 -11.04
CA PHE A 62 0.12 0.94 -9.75
C PHE A 62 -0.87 0.24 -8.79
N ILE A 63 -2.10 0.78 -8.66
CA ILE A 63 -3.12 0.20 -7.77
C ILE A 63 -3.53 -1.21 -8.23
N GLU A 64 -3.66 -1.43 -9.54
CA GLU A 64 -4.00 -2.75 -10.10
C GLU A 64 -2.88 -3.78 -9.89
N ALA A 65 -1.61 -3.34 -9.89
CA ALA A 65 -0.47 -4.19 -9.55
C ALA A 65 -0.40 -4.53 -8.03
N CYS A 66 -1.20 -3.88 -7.19
CA CYS A 66 -1.18 -3.97 -5.74
C CYS A 66 -2.47 -4.60 -5.16
N PRO A 67 -2.85 -5.84 -5.51
CA PRO A 67 -4.08 -6.45 -4.99
C PRO A 67 -4.06 -6.75 -3.48
N SER A 68 -2.89 -6.82 -2.84
CA SER A 68 -2.73 -6.94 -1.38
C SER A 68 -1.48 -6.20 -0.89
N MET A 69 -1.35 -5.97 0.43
CA MET A 69 -0.18 -5.34 1.04
C MET A 69 1.16 -6.00 0.66
N PHE A 70 1.15 -7.31 0.43
CA PHE A 70 2.34 -8.04 -0.01
C PHE A 70 2.72 -7.72 -1.46
N HIS A 71 1.73 -7.57 -2.33
CA HIS A 71 1.94 -7.12 -3.71
C HIS A 71 2.37 -5.66 -3.74
N THR A 72 1.80 -4.81 -2.88
CA THR A 72 2.21 -3.40 -2.76
C THR A 72 3.70 -3.29 -2.41
N ALA A 73 4.15 -4.04 -1.40
CA ALA A 73 5.57 -4.06 -1.05
C ALA A 73 6.44 -4.59 -2.19
N ALA A 74 6.00 -5.65 -2.88
CA ALA A 74 6.73 -6.21 -4.03
C ALA A 74 6.81 -5.23 -5.20
N THR A 75 5.71 -4.53 -5.52
CA THR A 75 5.67 -3.51 -6.58
C THR A 75 6.59 -2.33 -6.25
N ILE A 76 6.54 -1.82 -5.01
CA ILE A 76 7.44 -0.76 -4.55
C ILE A 76 8.91 -1.19 -4.66
N MET A 77 9.25 -2.42 -4.21
CA MET A 77 10.61 -2.94 -4.32
C MET A 77 11.07 -3.07 -5.77
N ALA A 78 10.18 -3.49 -6.67
CA ALA A 78 10.50 -3.58 -8.10
C ALA A 78 10.77 -2.21 -8.73
N GLU A 79 9.99 -1.17 -8.39
CA GLU A 79 10.25 0.21 -8.84
C GLU A 79 11.57 0.77 -8.26
N LEU A 80 11.88 0.44 -7.00
CA LEU A 80 13.14 0.82 -6.37
C LEU A 80 14.34 0.12 -7.05
N ASP A 81 14.23 -1.17 -7.38
CA ASP A 81 15.27 -1.92 -8.12
C ASP A 81 15.48 -1.31 -9.51
N GLU A 82 14.41 -0.97 -10.24
CA GLU A 82 14.48 -0.30 -11.54
C GLU A 82 15.13 1.08 -11.44
N ALA A 83 14.89 1.79 -10.33
CA ALA A 83 15.50 3.10 -10.04
C ALA A 83 16.94 2.99 -9.52
N GLY A 84 17.51 1.78 -9.44
CA GLY A 84 18.91 1.53 -9.07
C GLY A 84 19.17 1.57 -7.57
N PHE A 85 18.18 1.29 -6.74
CA PHE A 85 18.36 1.13 -5.30
C PHE A 85 18.96 -0.24 -4.97
N THR A 86 19.72 -0.32 -3.90
CA THR A 86 20.31 -1.55 -3.40
C THR A 86 19.53 -2.08 -2.20
N TYR A 87 19.10 -3.34 -2.27
CA TYR A 87 18.44 -4.01 -1.15
C TYR A 87 19.42 -4.28 0.00
N LEU A 88 19.05 -3.87 1.21
CA LEU A 88 19.81 -4.10 2.45
C LEU A 88 19.00 -5.00 3.39
N PRO A 89 19.34 -6.30 3.51
CA PRO A 89 18.66 -7.20 4.44
C PRO A 89 18.81 -6.76 5.91
N GLU A 90 17.74 -6.88 6.70
CA GLU A 90 17.78 -6.53 8.12
C GLU A 90 18.79 -7.38 8.94
N ASN A 91 19.10 -8.58 8.51
CA ASN A 91 20.02 -9.51 9.18
C ASN A 91 21.48 -9.41 8.70
N ALA A 92 21.82 -8.46 7.85
CA ALA A 92 23.16 -8.22 7.32
C ALA A 92 23.73 -6.87 7.80
N ALA A 93 25.04 -6.69 7.75
CA ALA A 93 25.65 -5.38 7.91
C ALA A 93 25.30 -4.50 6.72
N TRP A 94 25.09 -3.21 6.97
CA TRP A 94 24.82 -2.24 5.91
C TRP A 94 26.08 -1.44 5.59
N ASP A 95 26.42 -1.41 4.32
CA ASP A 95 27.49 -0.57 3.78
C ASP A 95 26.83 0.60 3.02
N ILE A 96 26.88 1.78 3.61
CA ILE A 96 26.15 2.97 3.15
C ILE A 96 27.15 4.07 2.82
N GLU A 97 27.07 4.59 1.61
CA GLU A 97 27.94 5.64 1.10
C GLU A 97 27.16 6.91 0.75
N PRO A 98 27.76 8.12 0.80
CA PRO A 98 27.19 9.33 0.22
C PRO A 98 26.82 9.13 -1.25
N GLY A 99 25.68 9.65 -1.68
CA GLY A 99 25.13 9.44 -3.02
C GLY A 99 24.41 8.09 -3.21
N GLY A 100 24.51 7.18 -2.23
CA GLY A 100 23.92 5.85 -2.32
C GLY A 100 22.39 5.85 -2.18
N ARG A 101 21.76 4.83 -2.76
CA ARG A 101 20.31 4.61 -2.78
C ARG A 101 20.03 3.21 -2.29
N TYR A 102 19.21 3.07 -1.26
CA TYR A 102 19.03 1.80 -0.56
C TYR A 102 17.61 1.59 -0.13
N TYR A 103 17.21 0.33 0.05
CA TYR A 103 15.96 -0.02 0.71
C TYR A 103 16.08 -1.28 1.55
N THR A 104 15.19 -1.43 2.48
CA THR A 104 15.00 -2.64 3.29
C THR A 104 13.52 -2.93 3.43
N GLN A 105 13.18 -4.17 3.80
CA GLN A 105 11.79 -4.57 3.97
C GLN A 105 11.64 -5.40 5.25
N ARG A 106 10.42 -5.38 5.81
CA ARG A 106 10.04 -6.23 6.93
C ARG A 106 8.75 -6.98 6.64
N ASN A 107 8.74 -8.27 6.90
CA ASN A 107 7.59 -9.16 6.72
C ASN A 107 7.04 -9.24 5.28
N THR A 108 7.81 -8.85 4.27
CA THR A 108 7.38 -8.78 2.85
C THR A 108 6.15 -7.89 2.62
N SER A 109 5.82 -6.98 3.54
CA SER A 109 4.65 -6.11 3.46
C SER A 109 4.92 -4.66 3.82
N SER A 110 6.07 -4.35 4.43
CA SER A 110 6.51 -2.98 4.72
C SER A 110 7.87 -2.70 4.15
N VAL A 111 8.07 -1.49 3.62
CA VAL A 111 9.30 -1.06 2.94
C VAL A 111 9.76 0.27 3.54
N VAL A 112 11.07 0.39 3.77
CA VAL A 112 11.75 1.65 4.06
C VAL A 112 12.85 1.82 3.02
N ALA A 113 12.80 2.90 2.23
CA ALA A 113 13.83 3.24 1.26
C ALA A 113 14.47 4.58 1.62
N PHE A 114 15.73 4.78 1.25
CA PHE A 114 16.42 6.03 1.55
C PHE A 114 17.48 6.38 0.50
N LYS A 115 17.68 7.67 0.31
CA LYS A 115 18.74 8.26 -0.50
C LYS A 115 19.65 9.09 0.39
N VAL A 116 20.95 8.85 0.30
CA VAL A 116 21.98 9.59 1.02
C VAL A 116 22.49 10.69 0.10
N GLY A 117 22.51 11.94 0.56
CA GLY A 117 22.99 13.07 -0.23
C GLY A 117 24.46 12.88 -0.66
N GLU A 118 24.79 13.29 -1.88
CA GLU A 118 26.16 13.21 -2.44
C GLU A 118 27.15 14.11 -1.68
N ASP A 119 26.68 15.30 -1.26
CA ASP A 119 27.42 16.28 -0.49
C ASP A 119 27.19 16.14 1.02
N LEU A 120 26.67 14.99 1.46
CA LEU A 120 26.47 14.73 2.88
C LEU A 120 27.86 14.78 3.55
N ALA A 121 28.18 15.92 4.15
CA ALA A 121 29.46 16.12 4.81
C ALA A 121 29.45 15.35 6.12
N VAL A 122 29.95 14.13 6.07
CA VAL A 122 30.43 13.43 7.27
C VAL A 122 31.73 14.12 7.67
N THR A 123 31.64 15.32 8.24
CA THR A 123 32.80 15.98 8.82
C THR A 123 33.12 15.25 10.13
N TRP A 124 34.14 14.42 10.10
CA TRP A 124 34.83 13.96 11.27
C TRP A 124 35.52 15.18 11.90
N GLY A 125 34.80 15.90 12.77
CA GLY A 125 35.45 16.88 13.64
C GLY A 125 36.47 16.17 14.53
N GLU A 126 37.38 16.94 15.12
CA GLU A 126 38.35 16.40 16.12
C GLU A 126 37.68 15.56 17.22
N ASP A 127 36.33 15.71 17.37
CA ASP A 127 35.47 14.97 18.31
C ASP A 127 34.71 13.77 17.68
N GLY A 128 34.94 13.42 16.43
CA GLY A 128 34.29 12.29 15.75
C GLY A 128 32.78 12.49 15.49
N VAL A 129 32.34 13.71 15.23
CA VAL A 129 30.93 14.07 14.97
C VAL A 129 30.69 14.17 13.47
N ALA A 130 29.71 13.42 12.97
CA ALA A 130 29.14 13.64 11.65
C ALA A 130 28.50 15.03 11.58
N GLY A 131 28.51 15.63 10.38
CA GLY A 131 27.92 16.95 10.14
C GLY A 131 26.42 17.00 10.41
N ASP A 132 25.88 18.20 10.43
CA ASP A 132 24.45 18.47 10.61
C ASP A 132 23.69 18.05 9.36
N TYR A 133 23.12 16.84 9.33
CA TYR A 133 22.16 16.41 8.33
C TYR A 133 20.82 16.04 8.99
N HIS A 134 19.78 16.02 8.18
CA HIS A 134 18.43 15.74 8.60
C HIS A 134 17.88 14.53 7.88
N PHE A 135 16.92 13.86 8.50
CA PHE A 135 16.06 12.90 7.81
C PHE A 135 14.81 13.62 7.30
N GLN A 136 14.60 13.61 6.00
CA GLN A 136 13.36 14.06 5.36
C GLN A 136 12.51 12.84 5.07
N LEU A 137 11.42 12.66 5.86
CA LEU A 137 10.61 11.46 5.79
C LEU A 137 9.26 11.74 5.13
N THR A 138 8.85 10.81 4.25
CA THR A 138 7.47 10.64 3.83
C THR A 138 7.01 9.24 4.20
N ALA A 139 5.74 9.10 4.58
CA ALA A 139 5.18 7.82 5.00
C ALA A 139 3.76 7.64 4.48
N SER A 140 3.45 6.40 4.13
CA SER A 140 2.15 5.91 3.67
C SER A 140 1.96 4.49 4.19
N HIS A 141 0.82 3.85 3.87
CA HIS A 141 0.62 2.45 4.19
C HIS A 141 0.26 1.59 2.99
N SER A 142 0.52 0.27 3.11
CA SER A 142 0.40 -0.69 2.02
C SER A 142 -0.90 -1.48 2.03
N ASP A 143 -1.55 -1.54 3.19
CA ASP A 143 -2.79 -2.26 3.42
C ASP A 143 -4.03 -1.38 3.13
N SER A 144 -5.18 -2.01 3.01
CA SER A 144 -6.48 -1.36 2.79
C SER A 144 -7.56 -2.21 3.44
N PRO A 145 -8.71 -1.64 3.81
CA PRO A 145 -9.80 -2.40 4.41
C PRO A 145 -10.29 -3.52 3.50
N THR A 146 -10.45 -4.72 4.06
CA THR A 146 -10.89 -5.90 3.32
C THR A 146 -11.42 -6.99 4.24
N PHE A 147 -11.64 -8.19 3.71
CA PHE A 147 -11.93 -9.39 4.47
C PHE A 147 -10.78 -10.38 4.36
N LYS A 148 -10.24 -10.79 5.51
CA LYS A 148 -9.19 -11.82 5.60
C LYS A 148 -9.82 -13.20 5.68
N VAL A 149 -9.29 -14.16 4.92
CA VAL A 149 -9.66 -15.57 5.01
C VAL A 149 -9.05 -16.15 6.28
N LYS A 150 -9.90 -16.79 7.12
CA LYS A 150 -9.45 -17.38 8.38
C LYS A 150 -8.66 -18.68 8.18
N ALA A 151 -7.98 -19.13 9.24
CA ALA A 151 -7.21 -20.38 9.23
C ALA A 151 -8.06 -21.60 8.85
N VAL A 152 -9.31 -21.66 9.33
CA VAL A 152 -10.33 -22.62 8.85
C VAL A 152 -11.16 -21.89 7.80
N PRO A 153 -10.86 -22.09 6.49
CA PRO A 153 -11.31 -21.16 5.45
C PRO A 153 -12.74 -21.41 4.96
N GLU A 154 -13.32 -22.54 5.27
CA GLU A 154 -14.55 -23.00 4.65
C GLU A 154 -15.69 -23.08 5.65
N LEU A 155 -16.90 -22.77 5.19
CA LEU A 155 -18.16 -22.88 5.90
C LEU A 155 -19.20 -23.51 4.97
N ASP A 156 -19.91 -24.50 5.50
CA ASP A 156 -21.11 -25.01 4.82
C ASP A 156 -22.18 -23.92 4.76
N GLY A 157 -22.80 -23.78 3.61
CA GLY A 157 -23.91 -22.87 3.38
C GLY A 157 -25.25 -23.59 3.32
N ALA A 158 -26.29 -22.88 2.95
CA ALA A 158 -27.62 -23.48 2.73
C ALA A 158 -27.58 -24.38 1.48
N GLY A 159 -28.20 -25.54 1.54
CA GLY A 159 -28.14 -26.54 0.47
C GLY A 159 -26.73 -27.14 0.37
N GLU A 160 -26.21 -27.23 -0.83
CA GLU A 160 -24.86 -27.76 -1.11
C GLU A 160 -23.84 -26.63 -1.33
N THR A 161 -24.14 -25.39 -0.86
CA THR A 161 -23.25 -24.25 -1.09
C THR A 161 -22.05 -24.25 -0.15
N LEU A 162 -20.89 -23.82 -0.66
CA LEU A 162 -19.67 -23.60 0.10
C LEU A 162 -19.35 -22.11 0.17
N ARG A 163 -18.98 -21.64 1.36
CA ARG A 163 -18.63 -20.24 1.62
C ARG A 163 -17.24 -20.12 2.24
N LEU A 164 -16.60 -18.97 2.04
CA LEU A 164 -15.36 -18.64 2.75
C LEU A 164 -15.67 -18.11 4.15
N ASN A 165 -14.92 -18.59 5.13
CA ASN A 165 -14.90 -18.09 6.48
C ASN A 165 -13.95 -16.91 6.56
N THR A 166 -14.50 -15.71 6.63
CA THR A 166 -13.74 -14.47 6.62
C THR A 166 -13.90 -13.67 7.91
N GLU A 167 -12.98 -12.78 8.15
CA GLU A 167 -13.06 -11.75 9.18
C GLU A 167 -12.76 -10.38 8.56
N ALA A 168 -13.40 -9.35 9.08
CA ALA A 168 -13.12 -7.99 8.65
C ALA A 168 -11.70 -7.59 9.06
N TYR A 169 -10.97 -7.04 8.11
CA TYR A 169 -9.66 -6.44 8.29
C TYR A 169 -9.80 -4.93 8.09
N GLY A 170 -9.63 -4.17 9.17
CA GLY A 170 -9.81 -2.71 9.16
C GLY A 170 -11.25 -2.22 9.25
N GLY A 171 -11.42 -0.92 9.11
CA GLY A 171 -12.70 -0.23 9.09
C GLY A 171 -13.20 -0.03 7.67
N MET A 172 -14.44 -0.50 7.36
CA MET A 172 -14.99 -0.40 6.02
C MET A 172 -16.49 -0.15 6.01
N ILE A 173 -17.01 0.28 4.87
CA ILE A 173 -18.44 0.35 4.60
C ILE A 173 -18.89 -1.03 4.10
N ASP A 174 -19.53 -1.82 4.98
CA ASP A 174 -19.84 -3.23 4.73
C ASP A 174 -20.76 -3.43 3.53
N TYR A 175 -21.80 -2.57 3.32
CA TYR A 175 -22.77 -2.76 2.25
C TYR A 175 -22.17 -2.59 0.84
N THR A 176 -21.02 -1.93 0.68
CA THR A 176 -20.38 -1.77 -0.62
C THR A 176 -19.71 -3.05 -1.13
N TRP A 177 -19.60 -4.07 -0.30
CA TRP A 177 -19.01 -5.36 -0.65
C TRP A 177 -20.01 -6.36 -1.24
N PHE A 178 -21.31 -6.07 -1.11
CA PHE A 178 -22.35 -6.94 -1.66
C PHE A 178 -22.41 -6.86 -3.20
N ASP A 179 -22.75 -8.01 -3.81
CA ASP A 179 -23.01 -8.19 -5.25
C ASP A 179 -21.83 -7.81 -6.17
N ARG A 180 -20.64 -7.75 -5.61
CA ARG A 180 -19.41 -7.49 -6.38
C ARG A 180 -18.68 -8.78 -6.69
N PRO A 181 -18.09 -8.89 -7.90
CA PRO A 181 -17.16 -9.96 -8.20
C PRO A 181 -15.88 -9.80 -7.37
N LEU A 182 -15.50 -10.84 -6.65
CA LEU A 182 -14.38 -10.83 -5.73
C LEU A 182 -13.33 -11.89 -6.12
N ALA A 183 -12.07 -11.50 -6.07
CA ALA A 183 -10.90 -12.34 -6.18
C ALA A 183 -10.25 -12.58 -4.82
N LEU A 184 -9.21 -13.39 -4.79
CA LEU A 184 -8.33 -13.59 -3.64
C LEU A 184 -6.93 -13.11 -4.00
N ALA A 185 -6.28 -12.41 -3.07
CA ALA A 185 -4.87 -12.09 -3.16
C ALA A 185 -4.21 -12.10 -1.77
N GLY A 186 -2.90 -12.28 -1.76
CA GLY A 186 -2.11 -12.30 -0.55
C GLY A 186 -0.82 -13.08 -0.70
N ARG A 187 -0.41 -13.73 0.36
CA ARG A 187 0.76 -14.63 0.34
C ARG A 187 0.41 -16.00 0.89
N VAL A 188 1.16 -16.99 0.44
CA VAL A 188 1.12 -18.36 0.92
C VAL A 188 2.54 -18.77 1.31
N LEU A 189 2.67 -19.38 2.48
CA LEU A 189 3.93 -19.95 2.93
C LEU A 189 4.01 -21.40 2.45
N VAL A 190 4.97 -21.67 1.59
CA VAL A 190 5.14 -22.97 0.92
C VAL A 190 6.44 -23.62 1.42
N ARG A 191 6.37 -24.90 1.73
CA ARG A 191 7.55 -25.72 2.02
C ARG A 191 8.24 -26.14 0.73
N GLU A 192 9.50 -25.75 0.59
CA GLU A 192 10.34 -26.15 -0.54
C GLU A 192 11.61 -26.84 -0.01
N GLY A 193 11.56 -28.17 0.05
CA GLY A 193 12.58 -28.97 0.71
C GLY A 193 12.70 -28.61 2.20
N ASP A 194 13.87 -28.13 2.62
CA ASP A 194 14.16 -27.72 3.99
C ASP A 194 13.90 -26.21 4.24
N ARG A 195 13.34 -25.49 3.24
CA ARG A 195 13.07 -24.04 3.32
C ARG A 195 11.58 -23.75 3.34
N ILE A 196 11.25 -22.59 3.85
CA ILE A 196 9.92 -22.01 3.76
C ILE A 196 10.03 -20.79 2.87
N GLU A 197 9.22 -20.76 1.79
CA GLU A 197 9.15 -19.65 0.87
C GLU A 197 7.81 -18.94 1.01
N SER A 198 7.85 -17.62 0.87
CA SER A 198 6.64 -16.80 0.77
C SER A 198 6.35 -16.57 -0.71
N ARG A 199 5.24 -17.12 -1.20
CA ARG A 199 4.78 -16.93 -2.59
C ARG A 199 3.58 -16.02 -2.61
N LEU A 200 3.58 -15.06 -3.53
CA LEU A 200 2.44 -14.19 -3.78
C LEU A 200 1.40 -14.95 -4.59
N LEU A 201 0.14 -14.73 -4.23
CA LEU A 201 -1.01 -15.27 -4.94
C LEU A 201 -1.99 -14.13 -5.23
N ALA A 202 -2.45 -14.04 -6.48
CA ALA A 202 -3.60 -13.24 -6.88
C ALA A 202 -4.34 -14.03 -7.95
N THR A 203 -5.61 -14.39 -7.67
CA THR A 203 -6.41 -15.13 -8.65
C THR A 203 -6.71 -14.26 -9.87
N GLU A 204 -6.51 -14.79 -11.08
CA GLU A 204 -6.72 -14.05 -12.33
C GLU A 204 -8.22 -13.79 -12.61
N ARG A 205 -9.09 -14.56 -11.96
CA ARG A 205 -10.54 -14.49 -12.13
C ARG A 205 -11.25 -14.22 -10.80
N GLU A 206 -12.51 -13.86 -10.89
CA GLU A 206 -13.42 -13.78 -9.77
C GLU A 206 -13.74 -15.19 -9.26
N VAL A 207 -13.59 -15.37 -7.96
CA VAL A 207 -13.77 -16.68 -7.31
C VAL A 207 -14.81 -16.65 -6.18
N ALA A 208 -15.31 -15.47 -5.82
CA ALA A 208 -16.22 -15.30 -4.70
C ALA A 208 -17.21 -14.15 -4.90
N ILE A 209 -18.33 -14.20 -4.20
CA ILE A 209 -19.32 -13.13 -4.13
C ILE A 209 -20.01 -13.13 -2.77
N ILE A 210 -20.32 -11.94 -2.24
CA ILE A 210 -21.21 -11.77 -1.09
C ILE A 210 -22.57 -11.39 -1.65
N PRO A 211 -23.54 -12.33 -1.74
CA PRO A 211 -24.80 -12.06 -2.39
C PRO A 211 -25.78 -11.30 -1.48
N SER A 212 -26.46 -10.30 -2.02
CA SER A 212 -27.63 -9.69 -1.38
C SER A 212 -28.83 -10.63 -1.37
N LEU A 213 -29.69 -10.45 -0.38
CA LEU A 213 -31.02 -11.08 -0.41
C LEU A 213 -31.96 -10.29 -1.34
N ALA A 214 -32.82 -11.03 -2.04
CA ALA A 214 -33.88 -10.40 -2.81
C ALA A 214 -34.78 -9.56 -1.89
N ILE A 215 -35.30 -8.43 -2.40
CA ILE A 215 -36.13 -7.50 -1.63
C ILE A 215 -37.34 -8.19 -0.95
N HIS A 216 -37.88 -9.26 -1.56
CA HIS A 216 -38.98 -10.01 -1.01
C HIS A 216 -38.63 -10.72 0.30
N MET A 217 -37.36 -11.01 0.52
CA MET A 217 -36.85 -11.67 1.73
C MET A 217 -36.26 -10.69 2.75
N ASN A 218 -36.03 -9.45 2.35
CA ASN A 218 -35.50 -8.39 3.22
C ASN A 218 -36.16 -7.05 2.89
N ARG A 219 -37.45 -6.91 3.16
CA ARG A 219 -38.24 -5.73 2.76
C ARG A 219 -37.83 -4.44 3.46
N GLY A 220 -37.24 -4.53 4.65
CA GLY A 220 -36.79 -3.39 5.43
C GLY A 220 -35.36 -2.92 5.08
N VAL A 221 -34.69 -3.53 4.09
CA VAL A 221 -33.27 -3.23 3.79
C VAL A 221 -33.00 -1.75 3.47
N ASN A 222 -33.98 -1.07 2.85
CA ASN A 222 -33.88 0.35 2.52
C ASN A 222 -34.19 1.30 3.69
N GLU A 223 -34.69 0.80 4.81
CA GLU A 223 -34.97 1.56 6.02
C GLU A 223 -33.80 1.53 7.00
N GLY A 224 -32.94 0.50 6.89
CA GLY A 224 -31.72 0.31 7.68
C GLY A 224 -31.11 -1.04 7.41
N PHE A 225 -29.80 -1.08 7.21
CA PHE A 225 -29.05 -2.28 6.92
C PHE A 225 -27.79 -2.35 7.78
N ALA A 226 -27.72 -3.35 8.64
CA ALA A 226 -26.56 -3.62 9.50
C ALA A 226 -26.22 -5.12 9.40
N PRO A 227 -25.36 -5.52 8.42
CA PRO A 227 -25.03 -6.92 8.22
C PRO A 227 -24.21 -7.47 9.38
N ASN A 228 -24.45 -8.74 9.72
CA ASN A 228 -23.59 -9.48 10.63
C ASN A 228 -22.38 -10.01 9.86
N ARG A 229 -21.19 -9.48 10.17
CA ARG A 229 -19.95 -9.82 9.46
C ARG A 229 -19.62 -11.31 9.48
N ALA A 230 -19.99 -12.04 10.55
CA ALA A 230 -19.70 -13.47 10.67
C ALA A 230 -20.72 -14.37 9.94
N VAL A 231 -21.84 -13.82 9.49
CA VAL A 231 -22.94 -14.57 8.87
C VAL A 231 -23.23 -14.08 7.45
N ASP A 232 -23.45 -12.77 7.32
CA ASP A 232 -23.92 -12.17 6.06
C ASP A 232 -22.77 -11.88 5.08
N LEU A 233 -21.55 -11.66 5.61
CA LEU A 233 -20.37 -11.26 4.81
C LEU A 233 -19.38 -12.41 4.54
N CYS A 234 -19.83 -13.67 4.71
CA CYS A 234 -19.06 -14.84 4.32
C CYS A 234 -19.30 -15.15 2.84
N PRO A 235 -18.31 -14.91 1.94
CA PRO A 235 -18.53 -15.02 0.49
C PRO A 235 -18.89 -16.44 0.04
N LEU A 236 -19.79 -16.55 -0.92
CA LEU A 236 -20.11 -17.77 -1.64
C LEU A 236 -19.02 -18.06 -2.66
N ILE A 237 -18.53 -19.30 -2.70
CA ILE A 237 -17.53 -19.77 -3.66
C ILE A 237 -17.97 -20.96 -4.49
N SER A 238 -19.00 -21.69 -4.06
CA SER A 238 -19.54 -22.83 -4.83
C SER A 238 -21.00 -23.09 -4.50
N ALA A 239 -21.72 -23.65 -5.46
CA ALA A 239 -23.11 -24.08 -5.36
C ALA A 239 -23.27 -25.61 -5.52
N GLY A 240 -22.28 -26.40 -5.05
CA GLY A 240 -22.35 -27.86 -5.00
C GLY A 240 -21.19 -28.62 -5.69
N GLU A 241 -20.37 -27.93 -6.48
CA GLU A 241 -19.21 -28.59 -7.13
C GLU A 241 -18.03 -28.75 -6.14
N LEU A 242 -17.82 -27.79 -5.25
CA LEU A 242 -16.78 -27.82 -4.23
C LEU A 242 -17.34 -28.29 -2.89
N LYS A 243 -16.49 -28.96 -2.13
CA LYS A 243 -16.79 -29.47 -0.78
C LYS A 243 -15.81 -28.92 0.23
N GLN A 244 -16.16 -29.08 1.50
CA GLN A 244 -15.27 -28.74 2.59
C GLN A 244 -13.97 -29.57 2.51
N GLY A 245 -12.82 -28.89 2.55
CA GLY A 245 -11.48 -29.46 2.35
C GLY A 245 -10.88 -29.20 0.98
N ASP A 246 -11.62 -28.64 0.01
CA ASP A 246 -11.12 -28.39 -1.34
C ASP A 246 -10.31 -27.08 -1.45
N PHE A 247 -10.46 -26.15 -0.50
CA PHE A 247 -9.87 -24.80 -0.61
C PHE A 247 -8.34 -24.84 -0.74
N ASP A 248 -7.65 -25.63 0.09
CA ASP A 248 -6.19 -25.71 0.03
C ASP A 248 -5.70 -26.36 -1.27
N ALA A 249 -6.47 -27.29 -1.86
CA ALA A 249 -6.16 -27.85 -3.17
C ALA A 249 -6.30 -26.81 -4.30
N LEU A 250 -7.31 -25.92 -4.23
CA LEU A 250 -7.46 -24.82 -5.18
C LEU A 250 -6.30 -23.82 -5.08
N ILE A 251 -5.86 -23.48 -3.87
CA ILE A 251 -4.71 -22.60 -3.66
C ILE A 251 -3.41 -23.25 -4.13
N ALA A 252 -3.26 -24.56 -3.94
CA ALA A 252 -2.11 -25.32 -4.41
C ALA A 252 -2.02 -25.35 -5.94
N ASP A 253 -3.17 -25.53 -6.62
CA ASP A 253 -3.28 -25.50 -8.08
C ASP A 253 -2.86 -24.12 -8.65
N GLU A 254 -3.34 -23.03 -8.05
CA GLU A 254 -2.96 -21.65 -8.44
C GLU A 254 -1.45 -21.37 -8.28
N LEU A 255 -0.75 -22.10 -7.39
CA LEU A 255 0.68 -21.91 -7.13
C LEU A 255 1.58 -22.98 -7.75
N ASP A 256 1.01 -23.98 -8.43
CA ASP A 256 1.71 -25.16 -8.97
C ASP A 256 2.52 -25.90 -7.87
N VAL A 257 1.85 -26.24 -6.77
CA VAL A 257 2.41 -26.98 -5.63
C VAL A 257 1.44 -28.06 -5.13
N GLU A 258 1.94 -28.98 -4.29
CA GLU A 258 1.05 -29.94 -3.61
C GLU A 258 0.40 -29.29 -2.37
N PRO A 259 -0.86 -29.62 -2.03
CA PRO A 259 -1.55 -29.04 -0.87
C PRO A 259 -0.80 -29.20 0.45
N GLU A 260 -0.07 -30.32 0.64
CA GLU A 260 0.73 -30.61 1.82
C GLU A 260 1.96 -29.70 1.98
N GLN A 261 2.33 -28.98 0.92
CA GLN A 261 3.41 -27.99 0.97
C GLN A 261 2.93 -26.65 1.54
N ILE A 262 1.62 -26.39 1.58
CA ILE A 262 1.05 -25.16 2.15
C ILE A 262 1.15 -25.22 3.68
N LEU A 263 1.96 -24.33 4.26
CA LEU A 263 2.16 -24.24 5.71
C LEU A 263 1.30 -23.17 6.37
N GLY A 264 0.86 -22.19 5.60
CA GLY A 264 0.04 -21.10 6.07
C GLY A 264 -0.26 -20.11 4.96
N ARG A 265 -1.25 -19.26 5.21
CA ARG A 265 -1.71 -18.28 4.22
C ARG A 265 -2.23 -17.03 4.89
N ASP A 266 -1.95 -15.90 4.28
CA ASP A 266 -2.55 -14.60 4.54
C ASP A 266 -3.23 -14.15 3.26
N LEU A 267 -4.50 -14.54 3.06
CA LEU A 267 -5.30 -14.26 1.88
C LEU A 267 -6.45 -13.31 2.21
N PHE A 268 -6.72 -12.41 1.30
CA PHE A 268 -7.69 -11.34 1.43
C PHE A 268 -8.61 -11.29 0.21
N LEU A 269 -9.85 -10.84 0.40
CA LEU A 269 -10.75 -10.56 -0.71
C LEU A 269 -10.28 -9.31 -1.46
N VAL A 270 -10.41 -9.36 -2.76
CA VAL A 270 -10.10 -8.24 -3.66
C VAL A 270 -11.30 -7.91 -4.52
N ASN A 271 -11.70 -6.65 -4.54
CA ASN A 271 -12.72 -6.18 -5.48
C ASN A 271 -12.11 -6.15 -6.90
N ARG A 272 -12.71 -6.90 -7.83
CA ARG A 272 -12.27 -7.01 -9.22
C ARG A 272 -12.96 -6.03 -10.18
N GLN A 273 -13.68 -5.06 -9.65
CA GLN A 273 -14.23 -4.01 -10.48
C GLN A 273 -13.07 -3.20 -11.11
N ASP A 274 -13.06 -3.12 -12.44
CA ASP A 274 -12.02 -2.40 -13.17
C ASP A 274 -11.90 -0.94 -12.68
N ALA A 275 -10.68 -0.48 -12.53
CA ALA A 275 -10.39 0.93 -12.33
C ALA A 275 -10.73 1.73 -13.60
N ARG A 276 -11.23 2.95 -13.45
CA ARG A 276 -11.67 3.78 -14.58
C ARG A 276 -11.51 5.26 -14.30
N ILE A 277 -11.13 5.99 -15.34
CA ILE A 277 -11.34 7.43 -15.42
C ILE A 277 -12.75 7.64 -16.00
N TRP A 278 -13.55 8.54 -15.42
CA TRP A 278 -14.92 8.73 -15.80
C TRP A 278 -15.44 10.13 -15.50
N GLY A 279 -16.70 10.38 -15.86
CA GLY A 279 -17.38 11.66 -15.81
C GLY A 279 -17.56 12.24 -17.21
N TRP A 280 -18.37 13.27 -17.35
CA TRP A 280 -18.60 13.91 -18.65
C TRP A 280 -17.38 14.65 -19.20
N ALA A 281 -16.40 14.94 -18.32
CA ALA A 281 -15.17 15.64 -18.65
C ALA A 281 -13.93 14.89 -18.12
N ASP A 282 -14.05 13.58 -17.88
CA ASP A 282 -12.98 12.68 -17.39
C ASP A 282 -12.27 13.17 -16.12
N GLU A 283 -13.05 13.73 -15.18
CA GLU A 283 -12.56 14.40 -13.96
C GLU A 283 -12.44 13.48 -12.74
N PHE A 284 -12.88 12.21 -12.83
CA PHE A 284 -12.96 11.29 -11.72
C PHE A 284 -12.20 10.01 -12.00
N ILE A 285 -11.56 9.48 -10.96
CA ILE A 285 -10.98 8.13 -10.92
C ILE A 285 -11.82 7.28 -9.96
N SER A 286 -12.23 6.08 -10.39
CA SER A 286 -12.78 5.05 -9.53
C SER A 286 -11.90 3.83 -9.58
N THR A 287 -11.35 3.45 -8.43
CA THR A 287 -10.56 2.26 -8.24
C THR A 287 -10.71 1.79 -6.79
N PRO A 288 -10.57 0.49 -6.48
CA PRO A 288 -10.44 0.06 -5.10
C PRO A 288 -9.14 0.58 -4.49
N LYS A 289 -9.07 0.64 -3.16
CA LYS A 289 -7.84 0.89 -2.39
C LYS A 289 -7.15 2.25 -2.67
N LEU A 290 -7.93 3.30 -2.97
CA LEU A 290 -7.39 4.68 -3.02
C LEU A 290 -6.78 5.08 -1.68
N ASP A 291 -7.39 4.68 -0.59
CA ASP A 291 -6.83 4.63 0.77
C ASP A 291 -6.07 3.30 0.93
N ASP A 292 -4.73 3.26 1.06
CA ASP A 292 -3.83 4.45 0.99
C ASP A 292 -2.88 4.37 -0.22
N LEU A 293 -3.21 3.51 -1.23
CA LEU A 293 -2.33 3.31 -2.39
C LEU A 293 -2.12 4.58 -3.22
N ALA A 294 -3.06 5.54 -3.15
CA ALA A 294 -2.85 6.84 -3.77
C ALA A 294 -1.71 7.61 -3.09
N CYS A 295 -1.65 7.61 -1.74
CA CYS A 295 -0.53 8.23 -1.03
C CYS A 295 0.75 7.40 -1.16
N ALA A 296 0.66 6.07 -1.16
CA ALA A 296 1.81 5.19 -1.38
C ALA A 296 2.48 5.49 -2.74
N TYR A 297 1.68 5.57 -3.81
CA TYR A 297 2.16 5.91 -5.14
C TYR A 297 2.75 7.32 -5.21
N THR A 298 1.97 8.32 -4.78
CA THR A 298 2.40 9.72 -4.94
C THR A 298 3.62 10.05 -4.08
N SER A 299 3.74 9.49 -2.88
CA SER A 299 4.91 9.65 -2.03
C SER A 299 6.14 8.90 -2.58
N LEU A 300 5.95 7.72 -3.18
CA LEU A 300 7.03 6.99 -3.86
C LEU A 300 7.55 7.79 -5.07
N GLN A 301 6.66 8.27 -5.94
CA GLN A 301 7.06 9.07 -7.10
C GLN A 301 7.76 10.39 -6.68
N ALA A 302 7.23 11.06 -5.65
CA ALA A 302 7.88 12.25 -5.10
C ALA A 302 9.26 11.93 -4.52
N PHE A 303 9.41 10.81 -3.81
CA PHE A 303 10.68 10.35 -3.28
C PHE A 303 11.67 10.00 -4.41
N LEU A 304 11.24 9.26 -5.43
CA LEU A 304 12.10 8.88 -6.56
C LEU A 304 12.62 10.09 -7.31
N GLY A 305 11.78 11.09 -7.51
CA GLY A 305 12.13 12.29 -8.26
C GLY A 305 12.79 13.41 -7.46
N ALA A 306 12.74 13.38 -6.12
CA ALA A 306 13.34 14.43 -5.31
C ALA A 306 14.86 14.38 -5.38
N GLU A 307 15.49 15.56 -5.48
CA GLU A 307 16.93 15.74 -5.35
C GLU A 307 17.25 16.28 -3.96
N ASN A 308 18.23 15.68 -3.31
CA ASN A 308 18.69 16.10 -1.98
C ASN A 308 20.20 15.82 -1.88
N ALA A 309 21.00 16.85 -1.92
CA ALA A 309 22.45 16.71 -1.92
C ALA A 309 23.06 16.60 -0.51
N ARG A 310 22.37 17.08 0.55
CA ARG A 310 22.98 17.27 1.88
C ARG A 310 22.38 16.46 2.99
N ASP A 311 21.16 15.92 2.79
CA ASP A 311 20.39 15.24 3.82
C ASP A 311 20.12 13.77 3.42
N VAL A 312 19.40 13.05 4.27
CA VAL A 312 18.93 11.70 3.98
C VAL A 312 17.43 11.76 3.74
N SER A 313 16.99 11.55 2.50
CA SER A 313 15.58 11.40 2.17
C SER A 313 15.14 9.97 2.45
N VAL A 314 13.99 9.80 3.10
CA VAL A 314 13.45 8.50 3.52
C VAL A 314 12.00 8.38 3.06
N PHE A 315 11.69 7.29 2.40
CA PHE A 315 10.35 6.84 2.04
C PHE A 315 9.98 5.65 2.92
N CYS A 316 8.77 5.64 3.46
CA CYS A 316 8.23 4.54 4.24
C CYS A 316 6.85 4.15 3.69
N CYS A 317 6.63 2.83 3.56
CA CYS A 317 5.30 2.28 3.32
C CYS A 317 5.08 1.15 4.32
N PHE A 318 4.17 1.34 5.29
CA PHE A 318 3.97 0.41 6.39
C PHE A 318 2.72 -0.44 6.16
N ASP A 319 2.73 -1.64 6.69
CA ASP A 319 1.59 -2.54 6.76
C ASP A 319 0.85 -2.38 8.08
N ASN A 320 -0.41 -2.87 8.10
CA ASN A 320 -1.29 -2.93 9.28
C ASN A 320 -1.72 -1.58 9.87
N GLU A 321 -1.75 -0.52 9.08
CA GLU A 321 -2.35 0.75 9.52
C GLU A 321 -3.82 0.53 9.88
N GLU A 322 -4.56 -0.18 9.04
CA GLU A 322 -5.99 -0.46 9.15
C GLU A 322 -6.40 -1.23 10.41
N VAL A 323 -5.43 -1.82 11.10
CA VAL A 323 -5.63 -2.58 12.35
C VAL A 323 -4.80 -2.03 13.51
N GLY A 324 -4.32 -0.78 13.42
CA GLY A 324 -3.72 -0.02 14.51
C GLY A 324 -2.20 0.04 14.54
N SER A 325 -1.49 -0.40 13.50
CA SER A 325 -0.02 -0.27 13.34
C SER A 325 0.86 -0.96 14.39
N GLU A 326 0.31 -1.73 15.33
CA GLU A 326 1.02 -2.31 16.49
C GLU A 326 1.72 -3.64 16.21
N THR A 327 1.82 -4.06 14.95
CA THR A 327 2.53 -5.29 14.55
C THR A 327 4.03 -5.05 14.41
N LYS A 328 4.81 -6.14 14.23
CA LYS A 328 6.27 -6.06 14.04
C LYS A 328 6.70 -5.24 12.80
N GLN A 329 5.83 -5.10 11.81
CA GLN A 329 6.03 -4.36 10.55
C GLN A 329 5.26 -3.05 10.48
N GLY A 330 4.31 -2.79 11.37
CA GLY A 330 3.53 -1.56 11.40
C GLY A 330 4.35 -0.33 11.78
N ALA A 331 3.78 0.85 11.60
CA ALA A 331 4.44 2.13 11.86
C ALA A 331 4.85 2.32 13.33
N MET A 332 4.14 1.69 14.29
CA MET A 332 4.47 1.73 15.71
C MET A 332 5.55 0.72 16.11
N SER A 333 6.04 -0.08 15.19
CA SER A 333 7.15 -1.02 15.44
C SER A 333 8.49 -0.31 15.55
N THR A 334 9.54 -1.08 15.79
CA THR A 334 10.92 -0.57 15.77
C THR A 334 11.48 -0.40 14.35
N PHE A 335 10.75 -0.79 13.29
CA PHE A 335 11.28 -0.90 11.94
C PHE A 335 11.94 0.39 11.45
N LEU A 336 11.22 1.51 11.49
CA LEU A 336 11.78 2.80 11.10
C LEU A 336 12.92 3.21 12.03
N ALA A 337 12.72 3.11 13.35
CA ALA A 337 13.75 3.51 14.31
C ALA A 337 15.03 2.70 14.16
N ASP A 338 14.93 1.39 13.86
CA ASP A 338 16.07 0.52 13.62
C ASP A 338 16.77 0.90 12.31
N ALA A 339 16.02 1.19 11.24
CA ALA A 339 16.57 1.65 9.96
C ALA A 339 17.34 2.97 10.15
N LEU A 340 16.75 3.98 10.78
CA LEU A 340 17.40 5.28 11.02
C LEU A 340 18.66 5.15 11.89
N ARG A 341 18.63 4.29 12.94
CA ARG A 341 19.81 4.02 13.76
C ARG A 341 20.93 3.35 12.96
N ARG A 342 20.58 2.43 12.07
CA ARG A 342 21.56 1.73 11.23
C ARG A 342 22.17 2.66 10.20
N ILE A 343 21.37 3.55 9.58
CA ILE A 343 21.87 4.60 8.68
C ILE A 343 22.87 5.47 9.44
N ASN A 344 22.51 5.99 10.61
CA ASN A 344 23.38 6.79 11.43
C ASN A 344 24.67 6.05 11.81
N GLY A 345 24.55 4.78 12.23
CA GLY A 345 25.70 3.95 12.60
C GLY A 345 26.66 3.71 11.43
N SER A 346 26.14 3.44 10.24
CA SER A 346 26.94 3.24 9.03
C SER A 346 27.62 4.55 8.56
N LEU A 347 26.99 5.70 8.80
CA LEU A 347 27.56 7.02 8.55
C LEU A 347 28.47 7.51 9.70
N GLY A 348 28.76 6.67 10.70
CA GLY A 348 29.71 6.94 11.77
C GLY A 348 29.17 7.71 12.98
N LEU A 349 27.83 7.91 13.09
CA LEU A 349 27.21 8.52 14.27
C LEU A 349 27.07 7.49 15.40
N THR A 350 27.40 7.88 16.62
CA THR A 350 27.16 7.06 17.80
C THR A 350 25.73 7.19 18.30
N THR A 351 25.16 6.11 18.81
CA THR A 351 23.77 6.01 19.30
C THR A 351 23.39 7.07 20.36
N SER A 352 24.34 7.62 21.11
CA SER A 352 24.09 8.63 22.13
C SER A 352 23.65 10.00 21.58
N ARG A 353 23.79 10.25 20.28
CA ARG A 353 23.42 11.52 19.62
C ARG A 353 22.22 11.40 18.68
N THR A 354 21.71 10.20 18.45
CA THR A 354 20.54 9.96 17.58
C THR A 354 19.23 10.50 18.16
N ILE A 355 19.20 10.88 19.42
CA ILE A 355 18.02 11.47 20.09
C ILE A 355 18.37 12.90 20.50
N ALA A 356 18.41 13.82 19.55
CA ALA A 356 18.25 15.22 19.89
C ALA A 356 16.80 15.43 20.36
N PRO A 357 16.55 16.18 21.45
CA PRO A 357 15.20 16.53 21.85
C PRO A 357 14.53 17.29 20.71
N LEU A 358 13.30 16.90 20.36
CA LEU A 358 12.49 17.65 19.41
C LEU A 358 12.45 19.12 19.84
N PRO A 359 12.63 20.09 18.92
CA PRO A 359 12.48 21.48 19.27
C PRO A 359 11.08 21.71 19.87
N PRO A 360 10.92 22.60 20.84
CA PRO A 360 9.62 22.87 21.44
C PRO A 360 8.64 23.25 20.33
N ARG A 361 7.49 22.57 20.29
CA ARG A 361 6.42 22.90 19.35
C ARG A 361 6.08 24.37 19.53
N CYS A 362 6.17 25.16 18.47
CA CYS A 362 5.58 26.49 18.46
C CYS A 362 4.07 26.34 18.72
N SER A 363 3.62 26.83 19.86
CA SER A 363 2.22 26.87 20.27
C SER A 363 1.45 27.92 19.45
#